data_4ec916cc18dd30adab3bf350fe7f00e8
#
_entry.id   4ec916cc18dd30adab3bf350fe7f00e8
#
_cell.length_a   1.000
_cell.length_b   1.000
_cell.length_c   1.000
_cell.angle_alpha   90.00
_cell.angle_beta   90.00
_cell.angle_gamma   90.00
#
_symmetry.space_group_name_H-M   'P 1'
#
loop_
_entity.id
_entity.type
_entity.pdbx_description
1 polymer ?
#
loop_
_entity_poly.entity_id
_entity_poly.type
_entity_poly.pdbx_seq_one_letter_code
_entity_poly.pdbx_strand_id
1 'polypeptide(L)'
;MDKLLNNNHLVIVDVGASGGIDPRWSKTTEFYKGILFEPDPREFDALKKNSDNNLIVINSALSDSNKEIEFHLCKKQEVSSVYPPNFNFLNKFADSERFNVEKIIHLNADTLDNQLKKEGIDEVDFIKIDT
;
A
#
# COMPACT_ATOMS: atom_id res chain seq x y z
N MET A 1 4.37 -21.02 -18.88
CA MET A 1 4.37 -20.63 -17.46
C MET A 1 3.51 -21.55 -16.60
N ASP A 2 2.37 -22.01 -17.09
CA ASP A 2 1.44 -22.90 -16.36
C ASP A 2 2.06 -24.19 -15.80
N LYS A 3 3.06 -24.76 -16.50
CA LYS A 3 3.76 -25.97 -16.05
C LYS A 3 4.74 -25.74 -14.90
N LEU A 4 5.17 -24.49 -14.67
CA LEU A 4 6.14 -24.14 -13.63
C LEU A 4 5.46 -23.79 -12.31
N LEU A 5 4.24 -23.24 -12.36
CA LEU A 5 3.54 -22.77 -11.17
C LEU A 5 2.62 -23.82 -10.54
N ASN A 6 2.37 -24.98 -11.19
CA ASN A 6 1.60 -26.10 -10.65
C ASN A 6 0.32 -25.69 -9.89
N ASN A 7 -0.45 -24.74 -10.41
CA ASN A 7 -1.59 -24.09 -9.76
C ASN A 7 -1.23 -23.22 -8.52
N ASN A 8 0.03 -23.02 -8.21
CA ASN A 8 0.43 -22.05 -7.20
C ASN A 8 0.59 -20.67 -7.82
N HIS A 9 -0.14 -19.69 -7.31
CA HIS A 9 0.02 -18.30 -7.70
C HIS A 9 1.22 -17.69 -6.95
N LEU A 10 1.97 -16.84 -7.63
CA LEU A 10 2.95 -16.00 -6.95
C LEU A 10 2.24 -15.06 -5.98
N VAL A 11 2.77 -14.87 -4.79
CA VAL A 11 2.26 -13.91 -3.83
C VAL A 11 3.10 -12.64 -3.90
N ILE A 12 2.44 -11.54 -4.27
CA ILE A 12 3.04 -10.22 -4.42
C ILE A 12 2.47 -9.30 -3.35
N VAL A 13 3.35 -8.66 -2.61
CA VAL A 13 2.99 -7.63 -1.62
C VAL A 13 3.41 -6.25 -2.16
N ASP A 14 2.50 -5.29 -2.11
CA ASP A 14 2.76 -3.88 -2.43
C ASP A 14 2.40 -3.02 -1.22
N VAL A 15 3.41 -2.39 -0.61
CA VAL A 15 3.28 -1.50 0.54
C VAL A 15 3.36 -0.06 0.05
N GLY A 16 2.30 0.72 0.33
CA GLY A 16 2.11 2.04 -0.29
C GLY A 16 1.59 1.88 -1.72
N ALA A 17 0.44 1.22 -1.86
CA ALA A 17 -0.10 0.80 -3.14
C ALA A 17 -0.92 1.88 -3.84
N SER A 18 -0.66 3.17 -3.59
CA SER A 18 -1.34 4.27 -4.27
C SER A 18 -1.27 4.10 -5.79
N GLY A 19 -2.43 4.21 -6.45
CA GLY A 19 -2.55 3.96 -7.88
C GLY A 19 -2.63 2.49 -8.29
N GLY A 20 -2.57 1.55 -7.34
CA GLY A 20 -2.71 0.11 -7.58
C GLY A 20 -1.41 -0.62 -7.87
N ILE A 21 -1.53 -1.90 -8.18
CA ILE A 21 -0.37 -2.76 -8.47
C ILE A 21 0.38 -2.28 -9.71
N ASP A 22 1.69 -2.43 -9.70
CA ASP A 22 2.56 -2.01 -10.82
C ASP A 22 2.06 -2.59 -12.16
N PRO A 23 1.90 -1.75 -13.20
CA PRO A 23 1.40 -2.18 -14.51
C PRO A 23 2.18 -3.33 -15.16
N ARG A 24 3.42 -3.57 -14.74
CA ARG A 24 4.21 -4.73 -15.20
C ARG A 24 3.55 -6.05 -14.91
N TRP A 25 2.73 -6.12 -13.86
CA TRP A 25 1.98 -7.32 -13.46
C TRP A 25 0.63 -7.47 -14.17
N SER A 26 0.12 -6.42 -14.83
CA SER A 26 -1.22 -6.40 -15.45
C SER A 26 -1.46 -7.49 -16.49
N LYS A 27 -0.39 -7.97 -17.16
CA LYS A 27 -0.49 -9.04 -18.17
C LYS A 27 -0.43 -10.46 -17.60
N THR A 28 -0.25 -10.58 -16.30
CA THR A 28 -0.03 -11.87 -15.61
C THR A 28 -0.98 -12.07 -14.44
N THR A 29 -2.16 -11.43 -14.48
CA THR A 29 -3.14 -11.43 -13.39
C THR A 29 -3.59 -12.83 -12.97
N GLU A 30 -3.60 -13.79 -13.89
CA GLU A 30 -3.95 -15.19 -13.64
C GLU A 30 -2.86 -15.98 -12.89
N PHE A 31 -1.64 -15.41 -12.74
CA PHE A 31 -0.48 -16.11 -12.17
C PHE A 31 -0.07 -15.60 -10.80
N TYR A 32 -0.72 -14.56 -10.27
CA TYR A 32 -0.37 -14.02 -8.97
C TYR A 32 -1.59 -13.67 -8.12
N LYS A 33 -1.37 -13.64 -6.81
CA LYS A 33 -2.24 -13.04 -5.79
C LYS A 33 -1.54 -11.79 -5.26
N GLY A 34 -2.18 -10.64 -5.37
CA GLY A 34 -1.64 -9.36 -4.89
C GLY A 34 -2.22 -8.99 -3.54
N ILE A 35 -1.37 -8.55 -2.62
CA ILE A 35 -1.73 -8.02 -1.31
C ILE A 35 -1.27 -6.58 -1.26
N LEU A 36 -2.20 -5.65 -1.25
CA LEU A 36 -1.96 -4.22 -1.33
C LEU A 36 -2.24 -3.56 0.02
N PHE A 37 -1.26 -2.87 0.57
CA PHE A 37 -1.42 -2.09 1.79
C PHE A 37 -1.52 -0.61 1.45
N GLU A 38 -2.64 0.00 1.83
CA GLU A 38 -2.90 1.42 1.58
C GLU A 38 -3.58 2.05 2.80
N PRO A 39 -2.84 2.88 3.57
CA PRO A 39 -3.39 3.51 4.77
C PRO A 39 -4.29 4.71 4.48
N ASP A 40 -4.13 5.41 3.34
CA ASP A 40 -5.00 6.53 2.97
C ASP A 40 -6.39 6.00 2.60
N PRO A 41 -7.45 6.34 3.36
CA PRO A 41 -8.78 5.80 3.10
C PRO A 41 -9.34 6.21 1.74
N ARG A 42 -8.90 7.35 1.19
CA ARG A 42 -9.34 7.84 -0.13
C ARG A 42 -8.82 6.93 -1.24
N GLU A 43 -7.53 6.56 -1.16
CA GLU A 43 -6.88 5.62 -2.08
C GLU A 43 -7.39 4.18 -1.87
N PHE A 44 -7.52 3.76 -0.62
CA PHE A 44 -8.06 2.44 -0.28
C PHE A 44 -9.43 2.21 -0.92
N ASP A 45 -10.35 3.18 -0.79
CA ASP A 45 -11.68 3.07 -1.37
C ASP A 45 -11.64 2.99 -2.90
N ALA A 46 -10.75 3.75 -3.53
CA ALA A 46 -10.55 3.72 -4.98
C ALA A 46 -9.96 2.38 -5.44
N LEU A 47 -8.95 1.86 -4.75
CA LEU A 47 -8.34 0.56 -5.03
C LEU A 47 -9.34 -0.58 -4.88
N LYS A 48 -10.12 -0.57 -3.80
CA LYS A 48 -11.11 -1.62 -3.52
C LYS A 48 -12.21 -1.69 -4.57
N LYS A 49 -12.63 -0.54 -5.12
CA LYS A 49 -13.63 -0.48 -6.21
C LYS A 49 -13.12 -1.04 -7.52
N ASN A 50 -11.81 -0.91 -7.77
CA ASN A 50 -11.19 -1.24 -9.05
C ASN A 50 -10.33 -2.52 -8.99
N SER A 51 -10.33 -3.22 -7.85
CA SER A 51 -9.52 -4.43 -7.68
C SER A 51 -10.17 -5.66 -8.32
N ASP A 52 -9.36 -6.45 -9.00
CA ASP A 52 -9.72 -7.76 -9.52
C ASP A 52 -9.75 -8.81 -8.38
N ASN A 53 -10.33 -9.97 -8.65
CA ASN A 53 -10.48 -11.05 -7.67
C ASN A 53 -9.16 -11.63 -7.14
N ASN A 54 -8.06 -11.39 -7.83
CA ASN A 54 -6.72 -11.80 -7.41
C ASN A 54 -6.02 -10.79 -6.49
N LEU A 55 -6.69 -9.67 -6.15
CA LEU A 55 -6.16 -8.62 -5.29
C LEU A 55 -6.90 -8.58 -3.94
N ILE A 56 -6.11 -8.52 -2.87
CA ILE A 56 -6.59 -8.20 -1.52
C ILE A 56 -6.07 -6.82 -1.17
N VAL A 57 -6.97 -5.89 -0.88
CA VAL A 57 -6.60 -4.52 -0.45
C VAL A 57 -6.85 -4.39 1.04
N ILE A 58 -5.82 -3.96 1.77
CA ILE A 58 -5.82 -3.85 3.24
C ILE A 58 -5.61 -2.40 3.62
N ASN A 59 -6.59 -1.81 4.34
CA ASN A 59 -6.47 -0.46 4.87
C ASN A 59 -5.68 -0.49 6.18
N SER A 60 -4.38 -0.56 6.07
CA SER A 60 -3.46 -0.56 7.21
C SER A 60 -2.14 0.09 6.84
N ALA A 61 -1.59 0.86 7.77
CA ALA A 61 -0.18 1.20 7.73
C ALA A 61 0.63 0.05 8.32
N LEU A 62 1.83 -0.15 7.80
CA LEU A 62 2.77 -1.13 8.35
C LEU A 62 3.78 -0.45 9.28
N SER A 63 4.14 -1.14 10.35
CA SER A 63 5.09 -0.68 11.36
C SER A 63 5.84 -1.87 11.97
N ASP A 64 6.77 -1.58 12.87
CA ASP A 64 7.52 -2.56 13.66
C ASP A 64 6.67 -3.28 14.73
N SER A 65 5.49 -2.73 15.04
CA SER A 65 4.60 -3.24 16.09
C SER A 65 3.17 -2.80 15.86
N ASN A 66 2.23 -3.45 16.53
CA ASN A 66 0.84 -2.97 16.60
C ASN A 66 0.79 -1.74 17.49
N LYS A 67 0.44 -0.60 16.92
CA LYS A 67 0.36 0.69 17.62
C LYS A 67 -0.54 1.68 16.87
N GLU A 68 -1.09 2.63 17.61
CA GLU A 68 -1.75 3.79 17.02
C GLU A 68 -0.70 4.76 16.48
N ILE A 69 -0.96 5.30 15.29
CA ILE A 69 -0.11 6.29 14.62
C ILE A 69 -0.95 7.45 14.10
N GLU A 70 -0.33 8.62 14.01
CA GLU A 70 -0.86 9.74 13.24
C GLU A 70 -0.49 9.57 11.78
N PHE A 71 -1.45 9.83 10.90
CA PHE A 71 -1.25 9.78 9.46
C PHE A 71 -1.71 11.11 8.83
N HIS A 72 -0.82 11.75 8.10
CA HIS A 72 -1.01 13.06 7.52
C HIS A 72 -1.56 12.91 6.10
N LEU A 73 -2.86 13.16 5.92
CA LEU A 73 -3.51 13.17 4.61
C LEU A 73 -3.15 14.46 3.88
N CYS A 74 -2.32 14.34 2.88
CA CYS A 74 -1.89 15.46 2.06
C CYS A 74 -2.87 15.76 0.91
N LYS A 75 -2.74 16.95 0.33
CA LYS A 75 -3.52 17.39 -0.83
C LYS A 75 -3.39 16.38 -1.98
N LYS A 76 -2.18 15.91 -2.27
CA LYS A 76 -1.95 14.74 -3.12
C LYS A 76 -1.87 13.49 -2.26
N GLN A 77 -2.65 12.49 -2.60
CA GLN A 77 -2.80 11.26 -1.81
C GLN A 77 -1.49 10.48 -1.74
N GLU A 78 -0.76 10.40 -2.85
CA GLU A 78 0.49 9.64 -2.97
C GLU A 78 1.63 10.13 -2.08
N VAL A 79 1.50 11.34 -1.52
CA VAL A 79 2.49 11.91 -0.61
C VAL A 79 2.03 11.98 0.84
N SER A 80 0.87 11.37 1.14
CA SER A 80 0.38 11.19 2.51
C SER A 80 1.32 10.27 3.28
N SER A 81 1.60 10.58 4.56
CA SER A 81 2.63 9.86 5.32
C SER A 81 2.38 9.90 6.82
N VAL A 82 3.05 9.00 7.54
CA VAL A 82 3.17 9.04 9.01
C VAL A 82 4.06 10.20 9.48
N TYR A 83 4.87 10.76 8.60
CA TYR A 83 5.75 11.89 8.91
C TYR A 83 5.11 13.21 8.48
N PRO A 84 5.18 14.26 9.32
CA PRO A 84 4.77 15.59 8.91
C PRO A 84 5.68 16.15 7.81
N PRO A 85 5.12 16.84 6.80
CA PRO A 85 5.93 17.44 5.75
C PRO A 85 6.92 18.47 6.27
N ASN A 86 8.17 18.38 5.82
CA ASN A 86 9.20 19.38 6.16
C ASN A 86 9.24 20.50 5.12
N PHE A 87 8.44 21.55 5.32
CA PHE A 87 8.34 22.65 4.38
C PHE A 87 9.62 23.51 4.29
N ASN A 88 10.52 23.49 5.30
CA ASN A 88 11.83 24.12 5.16
C ASN A 88 12.67 23.48 4.05
N PHE A 89 12.43 22.21 3.78
CA PHE A 89 13.06 21.48 2.68
C PHE A 89 12.21 21.52 1.40
N LEU A 90 10.92 21.21 1.50
CA LEU A 90 10.01 21.04 0.36
C LEU A 90 9.81 22.33 -0.44
N ASN A 91 9.82 23.50 0.20
CA ASN A 91 9.66 24.79 -0.48
C ASN A 91 10.81 25.16 -1.43
N LYS A 92 11.88 24.35 -1.45
CA LYS A 92 12.97 24.49 -2.43
C LYS A 92 12.62 23.89 -3.78
N PHE A 93 11.54 23.13 -3.87
CA PHE A 93 11.08 22.44 -5.07
C PHE A 93 9.76 23.03 -5.56
N ALA A 94 9.57 23.00 -6.86
CA ALA A 94 8.28 23.31 -7.45
C ALA A 94 7.20 22.32 -6.98
N ASP A 95 5.95 22.77 -6.91
CA ASP A 95 4.81 21.91 -6.54
C ASP A 95 4.85 21.37 -5.09
N SER A 96 5.49 22.12 -4.17
CA SER A 96 5.52 21.77 -2.75
C SER A 96 4.13 21.76 -2.10
N GLU A 97 3.16 22.48 -2.68
CA GLU A 97 1.78 22.55 -2.19
C GLU A 97 1.06 21.18 -2.17
N ARG A 98 1.50 20.22 -2.97
CA ARG A 98 0.97 18.85 -2.95
C ARG A 98 1.11 18.17 -1.59
N PHE A 99 2.12 18.59 -0.78
CA PHE A 99 2.37 18.10 0.57
C PHE A 99 1.56 18.84 1.64
N ASN A 100 0.72 19.84 1.29
CA ASN A 100 -0.14 20.48 2.27
C ASN A 100 -1.04 19.46 2.94
N VAL A 101 -0.96 19.37 4.27
CA VAL A 101 -1.79 18.47 5.06
C VAL A 101 -3.20 19.00 5.12
N GLU A 102 -4.16 18.26 4.62
CA GLU A 102 -5.58 18.59 4.66
C GLU A 102 -6.25 18.06 5.93
N LYS A 103 -5.77 16.93 6.43
CA LYS A 103 -6.31 16.30 7.62
C LYS A 103 -5.27 15.38 8.26
N ILE A 104 -5.28 15.31 9.59
CA ILE A 104 -4.57 14.30 10.35
C ILE A 104 -5.59 13.28 10.85
N ILE A 105 -5.34 12.01 10.62
CA ILE A 105 -6.15 10.91 11.12
C ILE A 105 -5.31 10.02 12.02
N HIS A 106 -5.98 9.31 12.92
CA HIS A 106 -5.37 8.28 13.75
C HIS A 106 -5.79 6.92 13.20
N LEU A 107 -4.83 6.04 13.03
CA LEU A 107 -5.08 4.68 12.58
C LEU A 107 -4.15 3.68 13.27
N ASN A 108 -4.58 2.43 13.32
CA ASN A 108 -3.75 1.37 13.87
C ASN A 108 -2.80 0.85 12.78
N ALA A 109 -1.51 0.94 13.05
CA ALA A 109 -0.50 0.24 12.29
C ALA A 109 -0.27 -1.16 12.87
N ASP A 110 0.21 -2.07 12.04
CA ASP A 110 0.51 -3.44 12.43
C ASP A 110 1.76 -3.93 11.70
N THR A 111 2.28 -5.08 12.09
CA THR A 111 3.39 -5.70 11.37
C THR A 111 2.90 -6.38 10.09
N LEU A 112 3.78 -6.45 9.09
CA LEU A 112 3.50 -7.19 7.86
C LEU A 112 3.14 -8.65 8.17
N ASP A 113 3.93 -9.31 9.02
CA ASP A 113 3.72 -10.72 9.39
C ASP A 113 2.34 -10.96 10.01
N ASN A 114 1.89 -10.07 10.89
CA ASN A 114 0.57 -10.18 11.49
C ASN A 114 -0.55 -10.03 10.45
N GLN A 115 -0.40 -9.08 9.53
CA GLN A 115 -1.39 -8.84 8.49
C GLN A 115 -1.46 -10.00 7.49
N LEU A 116 -0.32 -10.52 7.04
CA LEU A 116 -0.26 -11.69 6.16
C LEU A 116 -0.87 -12.94 6.82
N LYS A 117 -0.57 -13.15 8.10
CA LYS A 117 -1.14 -14.26 8.87
C LYS A 117 -2.66 -14.18 8.99
N LYS A 118 -3.23 -12.99 9.15
CA LYS A 118 -4.70 -12.78 9.16
C LYS A 118 -5.33 -13.20 7.83
N GLU A 119 -4.63 -13.00 6.73
CA GLU A 119 -5.06 -13.38 5.37
C GLU A 119 -4.72 -14.84 5.01
N GLY A 120 -4.12 -15.61 5.94
CA GLY A 120 -3.71 -17.00 5.71
C GLY A 120 -2.57 -17.13 4.70
N ILE A 121 -1.66 -16.16 4.68
CA ILE A 121 -0.51 -16.12 3.77
C ILE A 121 0.75 -16.43 4.57
N ASP A 122 1.41 -17.52 4.22
CA ASP A 122 2.61 -18.00 4.90
C ASP A 122 3.91 -17.64 4.14
N GLU A 123 3.82 -17.46 2.81
CA GLU A 123 4.97 -17.16 1.96
C GLU A 123 4.68 -16.01 1.01
N VAL A 124 5.69 -15.19 0.74
CA VAL A 124 5.67 -14.07 -0.20
C VAL A 124 6.81 -14.22 -1.20
N ASP A 125 6.52 -14.15 -2.49
CA ASP A 125 7.49 -14.29 -3.56
C ASP A 125 8.15 -12.95 -3.93
N PHE A 126 7.40 -11.86 -3.81
CA PHE A 126 7.88 -10.52 -4.16
C PHE A 126 7.24 -9.47 -3.26
N ILE A 127 8.03 -8.51 -2.82
CA ILE A 127 7.56 -7.36 -2.06
C ILE A 127 8.12 -6.06 -2.67
N LYS A 128 7.23 -5.09 -2.87
CA LYS A 128 7.55 -3.68 -3.15
C LYS A 128 7.22 -2.86 -1.91
N ILE A 129 8.10 -1.99 -1.51
CA ILE A 129 7.89 -1.04 -0.40
C ILE A 129 8.20 0.36 -0.94
N ASP A 130 7.17 1.21 -0.94
CA ASP A 130 7.24 2.58 -1.43
C ASP A 130 6.45 3.48 -0.47
N THR A 131 7.11 3.87 0.64
CA THR A 131 6.48 4.62 1.74
C THR A 131 7.28 5.85 2.15
#